data_8875af81acd3f56a08a36f4e4f4e5280
#
_entry.id   8875af81acd3f56a08a36f4e4f4e5280
#
_cell.length_a   1.000
_cell.length_b   1.000
_cell.length_c   1.000
_cell.angle_alpha   90.00
_cell.angle_beta   90.00
_cell.angle_gamma   90.00
#
_symmetry.space_group_name_H-M   'P 1'
#
loop_
_entity.id
_entity.type
_entity.pdbx_description
1 polymer ?
#
loop_
_entity_poly.entity_id
_entity_poly.type
_entity_poly.pdbx_seq_one_letter_code
_entity_poly.pdbx_strand_id
1 'polypeptide(L)'
;MGEEPRLPKHNEEEMQENEQPKKGILSCVSSPVSWFKMLAKELHWSFVFGVMVVYGISQGLGGSLARVGTEYYMKDVQKVLPSEAQVYSGITSIPWIIKPLWGLLTDVVPILGYHRRSYFVFAGFLGVIAMLSLSLHNELHIVLALLFLTAGSASVAIADVTVDACVAQNSGTHPSLAADMQSLCALSSSIGSLVGFSISGIFVHLIGPQGVFGLLMIPAGLVLLVGVLVKEPRTSFVEYKQINQNFVNASKAVWKTLKLPDVWRPCLYMYVSFSLSLNISEGMFYWATDSKAGPSFSKELIGYIMAIGSIGSLLGALLYQYGLKDYPFRDLLFWSQILSCLAGMLDLVLVRRWNLKFGLPDILFVVIDASVSQLIGRLKWMPLLVLSAKICPPGIEGTFFALLMSIDNAGLLTASWLGGLLLHVFNLTPTLLYSQMRFWIRTRIQVFKNLMMLNL
;
A
#
# COMPACT_ATOMS: atom_id res chain seq x y z
N MET A 1 -34.50 72.81 21.03
CA MET A 1 -35.01 71.61 21.69
C MET A 1 -34.65 70.46 20.77
N GLY A 2 -33.49 69.92 21.02
CA GLY A 2 -32.95 68.78 20.24
C GLY A 2 -32.74 67.61 21.20
N GLU A 3 -33.33 66.48 20.87
CA GLU A 3 -33.07 65.21 21.55
C GLU A 3 -31.84 64.54 20.96
N GLU A 4 -30.83 64.28 21.80
CA GLU A 4 -29.69 63.43 21.47
C GLU A 4 -30.11 61.95 21.45
N PRO A 5 -29.66 61.15 20.49
CA PRO A 5 -29.89 59.68 20.50
C PRO A 5 -28.83 59.01 21.39
N ARG A 6 -29.29 58.22 22.38
CA ARG A 6 -28.50 57.44 23.30
C ARG A 6 -27.88 56.25 22.54
N LEU A 7 -26.56 56.06 22.64
CA LEU A 7 -25.80 54.88 22.23
C LEU A 7 -26.17 53.66 23.11
N PRO A 8 -26.28 52.47 22.53
CA PRO A 8 -26.50 51.24 23.30
C PRO A 8 -25.22 50.83 24.05
N LYS A 9 -25.37 50.45 25.30
CA LYS A 9 -24.33 49.88 26.16
C LYS A 9 -23.81 48.56 25.59
N HIS A 10 -22.49 48.46 25.42
CA HIS A 10 -21.77 47.20 25.21
C HIS A 10 -21.97 46.31 26.44
N ASN A 11 -22.55 45.13 26.26
CA ASN A 11 -22.46 44.05 27.22
C ASN A 11 -21.07 43.46 27.11
N GLU A 12 -20.29 43.54 28.15
CA GLU A 12 -19.11 42.75 28.41
C GLU A 12 -19.60 41.29 28.69
N GLU A 13 -19.72 40.46 27.65
CA GLU A 13 -19.80 39.02 27.81
C GLU A 13 -18.39 38.50 28.11
N GLU A 14 -18.22 38.03 29.35
CA GLU A 14 -17.06 37.34 29.87
C GLU A 14 -16.56 36.29 28.88
N MET A 15 -15.35 36.47 28.36
CA MET A 15 -14.56 35.37 27.76
C MET A 15 -14.22 34.38 28.85
N GLN A 16 -15.07 33.37 29.04
CA GLN A 16 -14.68 32.15 29.74
C GLN A 16 -13.65 31.42 28.85
N GLU A 17 -12.40 31.62 29.17
CA GLU A 17 -11.25 30.87 28.73
C GLU A 17 -11.49 29.42 29.16
N ASN A 18 -11.89 28.56 28.20
CA ASN A 18 -12.06 27.13 28.39
C ASN A 18 -10.67 26.51 28.62
N GLU A 19 -10.20 26.49 29.85
CA GLU A 19 -9.06 25.69 30.28
C GLU A 19 -9.35 24.22 29.95
N GLN A 20 -8.80 23.71 28.86
CA GLN A 20 -8.76 22.29 28.60
C GLN A 20 -7.95 21.60 29.72
N PRO A 21 -8.50 20.63 30.44
CA PRO A 21 -7.76 19.96 31.49
C PRO A 21 -6.54 19.24 30.90
N LYS A 22 -5.34 19.53 31.42
CA LYS A 22 -4.10 18.81 31.08
C LYS A 22 -4.33 17.30 31.28
N LYS A 23 -4.56 16.58 30.18
CA LYS A 23 -4.74 15.13 30.22
C LYS A 23 -3.44 14.49 30.68
N GLY A 24 -3.43 13.90 31.86
CA GLY A 24 -2.30 13.12 32.39
C GLY A 24 -2.00 11.89 31.53
N ILE A 25 -0.79 11.33 31.66
CA ILE A 25 -0.29 10.17 30.89
C ILE A 25 -1.29 8.97 30.94
N LEU A 26 -1.98 8.78 32.05
CA LEU A 26 -3.04 7.74 32.20
C LEU A 26 -4.27 7.99 31.30
N SER A 27 -4.63 9.24 31.02
CA SER A 27 -5.72 9.55 30.08
C SER A 27 -5.33 9.30 28.63
N CYS A 28 -4.03 9.39 28.33
CA CYS A 28 -3.51 9.06 26.99
C CYS A 28 -3.55 7.55 26.69
N VAL A 29 -3.43 6.70 27.69
CA VAL A 29 -3.51 5.23 27.55
C VAL A 29 -4.97 4.72 27.53
N SER A 30 -5.88 5.34 28.24
CA SER A 30 -7.31 5.00 28.23
C SER A 30 -8.05 5.49 26.97
N SER A 31 -7.53 6.53 26.31
CA SER A 31 -8.11 7.14 25.12
C SER A 31 -8.25 6.16 23.92
N PRO A 32 -7.25 5.34 23.54
CA PRO A 32 -7.41 4.37 22.46
C PRO A 32 -8.48 3.32 22.72
N VAL A 33 -8.53 2.76 23.94
CA VAL A 33 -9.51 1.72 24.29
C VAL A 33 -10.94 2.29 24.27
N SER A 34 -11.14 3.49 24.77
CA SER A 34 -12.44 4.17 24.73
C SER A 34 -12.86 4.51 23.31
N TRP A 35 -11.92 4.91 22.46
CA TRP A 35 -12.14 5.17 21.04
C TRP A 35 -12.57 3.89 20.28
N PHE A 36 -11.86 2.76 20.48
CA PHE A 36 -12.27 1.48 19.90
C PHE A 36 -13.68 1.04 20.37
N LYS A 37 -13.98 1.19 21.67
CA LYS A 37 -15.30 0.87 22.21
C LYS A 37 -16.41 1.74 21.61
N MET A 38 -16.13 3.02 21.42
CA MET A 38 -17.05 3.95 20.77
C MET A 38 -17.31 3.51 19.32
N LEU A 39 -16.26 3.26 18.53
CA LEU A 39 -16.40 2.80 17.15
C LEU A 39 -17.17 1.47 17.04
N ALA A 40 -16.88 0.51 17.92
CA ALA A 40 -17.57 -0.79 17.92
C ALA A 40 -19.05 -0.69 18.31
N LYS A 41 -19.43 0.32 19.10
CA LYS A 41 -20.81 0.58 19.49
C LYS A 41 -21.59 1.25 18.36
N GLU A 42 -21.02 2.30 17.74
CA GLU A 42 -21.71 3.11 16.72
C GLU A 42 -21.76 2.41 15.35
N LEU A 43 -20.66 1.75 14.95
CA LEU A 43 -20.52 1.13 13.61
C LEU A 43 -20.78 -0.38 13.57
N HIS A 44 -21.19 -0.99 14.69
CA HIS A 44 -21.27 -2.42 14.90
C HIS A 44 -19.88 -3.11 14.94
N TRP A 45 -19.69 -4.00 15.90
CA TRP A 45 -18.41 -4.68 16.16
C TRP A 45 -17.88 -5.48 14.97
N SER A 46 -18.75 -6.10 14.14
CA SER A 46 -18.32 -6.91 13.00
C SER A 46 -17.67 -6.10 11.90
N PHE A 47 -18.05 -4.82 11.73
CA PHE A 47 -17.39 -3.91 10.80
C PHE A 47 -15.97 -3.55 11.30
N VAL A 48 -15.84 -3.15 12.56
CA VAL A 48 -14.54 -2.83 13.18
C VAL A 48 -13.61 -4.05 13.12
N PHE A 49 -14.12 -5.23 13.45
CA PHE A 49 -13.40 -6.49 13.32
C PHE A 49 -12.95 -6.75 11.87
N GLY A 50 -13.85 -6.56 10.89
CA GLY A 50 -13.54 -6.71 9.46
C GLY A 50 -12.40 -5.80 9.01
N VAL A 51 -12.43 -4.53 9.40
CA VAL A 51 -11.36 -3.56 9.10
C VAL A 51 -10.03 -4.00 9.74
N MET A 52 -10.02 -4.39 11.02
CA MET A 52 -8.80 -4.84 11.70
C MET A 52 -8.23 -6.11 11.07
N VAL A 53 -9.09 -7.06 10.66
CA VAL A 53 -8.65 -8.31 10.02
C VAL A 53 -8.07 -8.02 8.64
N VAL A 54 -8.78 -7.26 7.80
CA VAL A 54 -8.33 -7.05 6.42
C VAL A 54 -7.12 -6.14 6.37
N TYR A 55 -7.17 -4.96 6.98
CA TYR A 55 -6.04 -4.01 6.95
C TYR A 55 -4.91 -4.40 7.91
N GLY A 56 -5.23 -4.79 9.15
CA GLY A 56 -4.21 -5.08 10.16
C GLY A 56 -3.56 -6.44 9.96
N ILE A 57 -4.38 -7.50 9.92
CA ILE A 57 -3.86 -8.87 9.92
C ILE A 57 -3.55 -9.35 8.51
N SER A 58 -4.44 -9.15 7.53
CA SER A 58 -4.22 -9.67 6.18
C SER A 58 -3.22 -8.84 5.38
N GLN A 59 -3.43 -7.53 5.27
CA GLN A 59 -2.54 -6.66 4.49
C GLN A 59 -1.27 -6.26 5.27
N GLY A 60 -1.41 -5.83 6.52
CA GLY A 60 -0.29 -5.38 7.33
C GLY A 60 0.63 -6.54 7.69
N LEU A 61 0.20 -7.39 8.61
CA LEU A 61 1.02 -8.49 9.11
C LEU A 61 1.24 -9.55 8.02
N GLY A 62 0.18 -10.02 7.38
CA GLY A 62 0.26 -11.04 6.33
C GLY A 62 1.02 -10.56 5.10
N GLY A 63 0.80 -9.33 4.64
CA GLY A 63 1.52 -8.74 3.51
C GLY A 63 3.02 -8.62 3.77
N SER A 64 3.43 -8.25 4.99
CA SER A 64 4.84 -8.17 5.38
C SER A 64 5.51 -9.53 5.42
N LEU A 65 4.84 -10.54 6.01
CA LEU A 65 5.30 -11.93 6.01
C LEU A 65 5.39 -12.49 4.59
N ALA A 66 4.36 -12.24 3.77
CA ALA A 66 4.30 -12.68 2.38
C ALA A 66 5.44 -12.09 1.56
N ARG A 67 5.77 -10.81 1.74
CA ARG A 67 6.84 -10.14 1.02
C ARG A 67 8.18 -10.83 1.27
N VAL A 68 8.60 -10.92 2.53
CA VAL A 68 9.89 -11.53 2.90
C VAL A 68 9.88 -13.02 2.57
N GLY A 69 8.79 -13.74 2.83
CA GLY A 69 8.63 -15.14 2.47
C GLY A 69 8.77 -15.39 0.97
N THR A 70 8.17 -14.55 0.12
CA THR A 70 8.24 -14.68 -1.34
C THR A 70 9.64 -14.36 -1.87
N GLU A 71 10.33 -13.33 -1.35
CA GLU A 71 11.70 -12.99 -1.74
C GLU A 71 12.65 -14.19 -1.49
N TYR A 72 12.58 -14.80 -0.30
CA TYR A 72 13.38 -16.00 0.02
C TYR A 72 12.89 -17.26 -0.72
N TYR A 73 11.59 -17.39 -0.99
CA TYR A 73 11.06 -18.51 -1.77
C TYR A 73 11.61 -18.50 -3.20
N MET A 74 11.62 -17.34 -3.84
CA MET A 74 12.18 -17.20 -5.19
C MET A 74 13.69 -17.46 -5.21
N LYS A 75 14.43 -16.97 -4.20
CA LYS A 75 15.88 -17.14 -4.12
C LYS A 75 16.31 -18.55 -3.73
N ASP A 76 15.78 -19.07 -2.61
CA ASP A 76 16.30 -20.29 -1.96
C ASP A 76 15.62 -21.57 -2.47
N VAL A 77 14.30 -21.51 -2.81
CA VAL A 77 13.50 -22.66 -3.23
C VAL A 77 13.44 -22.74 -4.76
N GLN A 78 12.97 -21.69 -5.42
CA GLN A 78 12.86 -21.65 -6.88
C GLN A 78 14.19 -21.42 -7.58
N LYS A 79 15.19 -20.85 -6.87
CA LYS A 79 16.54 -20.58 -7.37
C LYS A 79 16.57 -19.78 -8.68
N VAL A 80 15.61 -18.87 -8.85
CA VAL A 80 15.50 -18.02 -10.03
C VAL A 80 16.53 -16.89 -10.00
N LEU A 81 16.86 -16.34 -11.16
CA LEU A 81 17.76 -15.21 -11.28
C LEU A 81 17.11 -13.93 -10.73
N PRO A 82 17.90 -12.93 -10.27
CA PRO A 82 17.35 -11.66 -9.79
C PRO A 82 16.46 -10.93 -10.80
N SER A 83 16.81 -11.00 -12.09
CA SER A 83 16.02 -10.43 -13.19
C SER A 83 14.67 -11.13 -13.35
N GLU A 84 14.63 -12.45 -13.22
CA GLU A 84 13.40 -13.24 -13.29
C GLU A 84 12.51 -12.98 -12.06
N ALA A 85 13.11 -12.96 -10.86
CA ALA A 85 12.40 -12.62 -9.62
C ALA A 85 11.74 -11.25 -9.71
N GLN A 86 12.43 -10.26 -10.30
CA GLN A 86 11.91 -8.91 -10.50
C GLN A 86 10.69 -8.90 -11.45
N VAL A 87 10.73 -9.67 -12.54
CA VAL A 87 9.59 -9.81 -13.46
C VAL A 87 8.43 -10.54 -12.79
N TYR A 88 8.71 -11.61 -12.03
CA TYR A 88 7.70 -12.41 -11.34
C TYR A 88 7.01 -11.63 -10.21
N SER A 89 7.73 -10.78 -9.50
CA SER A 89 7.16 -9.84 -8.54
C SER A 89 6.13 -8.90 -9.20
N GLY A 90 6.41 -8.45 -10.43
CA GLY A 90 5.46 -7.71 -11.24
C GLY A 90 4.22 -8.55 -11.58
N ILE A 91 4.37 -9.80 -12.03
CA ILE A 91 3.25 -10.69 -12.40
C ILE A 91 2.31 -10.91 -11.21
N THR A 92 2.86 -11.17 -10.02
CA THR A 92 2.05 -11.38 -8.81
C THR A 92 1.29 -10.12 -8.36
N SER A 93 1.66 -8.94 -8.87
CA SER A 93 0.98 -7.67 -8.61
C SER A 93 -0.18 -7.36 -9.57
N ILE A 94 -0.40 -8.15 -10.63
CA ILE A 94 -1.47 -7.95 -11.61
C ILE A 94 -2.87 -7.81 -10.97
N PRO A 95 -3.27 -8.60 -9.94
CA PRO A 95 -4.57 -8.46 -9.31
C PRO A 95 -4.85 -7.06 -8.75
N TRP A 96 -3.85 -6.29 -8.38
CA TRP A 96 -3.98 -4.91 -7.92
C TRP A 96 -4.23 -3.92 -9.06
N ILE A 97 -3.81 -4.25 -10.30
CA ILE A 97 -4.07 -3.44 -11.49
C ILE A 97 -5.53 -3.60 -11.92
N ILE A 98 -6.08 -4.80 -11.79
CA ILE A 98 -7.49 -5.07 -12.10
C ILE A 98 -8.44 -4.75 -10.93
N LYS A 99 -7.97 -4.04 -9.89
CA LYS A 99 -8.74 -3.61 -8.73
C LYS A 99 -10.09 -2.94 -9.08
N PRO A 100 -10.20 -2.06 -10.12
CA PRO A 100 -11.47 -1.48 -10.52
C PRO A 100 -12.51 -2.51 -10.97
N LEU A 101 -12.06 -3.61 -11.60
CA LEU A 101 -12.95 -4.69 -11.98
C LEU A 101 -13.50 -5.42 -10.76
N TRP A 102 -12.64 -5.70 -9.76
CA TRP A 102 -13.10 -6.27 -8.49
C TRP A 102 -14.10 -5.35 -7.80
N GLY A 103 -13.85 -4.03 -7.75
CA GLY A 103 -14.77 -3.03 -7.21
C GLY A 103 -16.12 -3.07 -7.91
N LEU A 104 -16.10 -2.99 -9.22
CA LEU A 104 -17.32 -3.02 -10.03
C LEU A 104 -18.10 -4.35 -9.84
N LEU A 105 -17.40 -5.49 -9.77
CA LEU A 105 -18.04 -6.77 -9.51
C LEU A 105 -18.69 -6.81 -8.12
N THR A 106 -18.00 -6.35 -7.08
CA THR A 106 -18.56 -6.33 -5.72
C THR A 106 -19.72 -5.37 -5.57
N ASP A 107 -19.76 -4.27 -6.36
CA ASP A 107 -20.84 -3.30 -6.31
C ASP A 107 -22.09 -3.73 -7.12
N VAL A 108 -21.89 -4.43 -8.23
CA VAL A 108 -22.95 -4.69 -9.21
C VAL A 108 -23.43 -6.14 -9.16
N VAL A 109 -22.54 -7.12 -8.88
CA VAL A 109 -22.87 -8.55 -9.00
C VAL A 109 -23.03 -9.18 -7.62
N PRO A 110 -24.25 -9.36 -7.11
CA PRO A 110 -24.45 -10.08 -5.85
C PRO A 110 -24.26 -11.59 -6.07
N ILE A 111 -23.41 -12.20 -5.27
CA ILE A 111 -23.22 -13.68 -5.23
C ILE A 111 -24.05 -14.23 -4.07
N LEU A 112 -24.90 -15.21 -4.31
CA LEU A 112 -25.82 -15.80 -3.32
C LEU A 112 -26.71 -14.76 -2.61
N GLY A 113 -26.96 -13.61 -3.25
CA GLY A 113 -27.79 -12.52 -2.70
C GLY A 113 -27.04 -11.55 -1.81
N TYR A 114 -25.71 -11.51 -1.85
CA TYR A 114 -24.89 -10.60 -1.05
C TYR A 114 -23.79 -9.95 -1.92
N HIS A 115 -23.55 -8.64 -1.72
CA HIS A 115 -22.52 -7.87 -2.44
C HIS A 115 -21.16 -7.89 -1.77
N ARG A 116 -21.08 -8.00 -0.42
CA ARG A 116 -19.82 -7.92 0.31
C ARG A 116 -19.45 -9.25 0.95
N ARG A 117 -20.40 -9.84 1.63
CA ARG A 117 -20.24 -11.08 2.39
C ARG A 117 -19.65 -12.20 1.56
N SER A 118 -20.21 -12.45 0.37
CA SER A 118 -19.78 -13.53 -0.52
C SER A 118 -18.40 -13.32 -1.10
N TYR A 119 -18.00 -12.07 -1.35
CA TYR A 119 -16.66 -11.75 -1.85
C TYR A 119 -15.57 -11.93 -0.77
N PHE A 120 -15.85 -11.61 0.50
CA PHE A 120 -14.93 -11.95 1.59
C PHE A 120 -14.75 -13.47 1.74
N VAL A 121 -15.85 -14.24 1.66
CA VAL A 121 -15.78 -15.71 1.71
C VAL A 121 -14.97 -16.25 0.53
N PHE A 122 -15.23 -15.76 -0.68
CA PHE A 122 -14.48 -16.16 -1.87
C PHE A 122 -13.00 -15.80 -1.77
N ALA A 123 -12.69 -14.57 -1.36
CA ALA A 123 -11.32 -14.10 -1.17
C ALA A 123 -10.58 -14.95 -0.13
N GLY A 124 -11.18 -15.15 1.05
CA GLY A 124 -10.57 -15.95 2.11
C GLY A 124 -10.31 -17.41 1.67
N PHE A 125 -11.28 -18.03 0.99
CA PHE A 125 -11.14 -19.39 0.46
C PHE A 125 -10.04 -19.50 -0.60
N LEU A 126 -9.99 -18.55 -1.54
CA LEU A 126 -8.94 -18.47 -2.56
C LEU A 126 -7.55 -18.33 -1.91
N GLY A 127 -7.43 -17.46 -0.89
CA GLY A 127 -6.19 -17.24 -0.16
C GLY A 127 -5.72 -18.48 0.59
N VAL A 128 -6.64 -19.17 1.30
CA VAL A 128 -6.32 -20.41 2.03
C VAL A 128 -5.81 -21.48 1.07
N ILE A 129 -6.51 -21.72 -0.06
CA ILE A 129 -6.07 -22.72 -1.05
C ILE A 129 -4.71 -22.37 -1.63
N ALA A 130 -4.51 -21.10 -2.03
CA ALA A 130 -3.26 -20.66 -2.62
C ALA A 130 -2.08 -20.82 -1.64
N MET A 131 -2.22 -20.40 -0.40
CA MET A 131 -1.17 -20.50 0.62
C MET A 131 -0.93 -21.94 1.04
N LEU A 132 -1.98 -22.75 1.17
CA LEU A 132 -1.87 -24.18 1.46
C LEU A 132 -1.08 -24.91 0.35
N SER A 133 -1.39 -24.63 -0.91
CA SER A 133 -0.71 -25.23 -2.05
C SER A 133 0.78 -24.90 -2.06
N LEU A 134 1.14 -23.63 -1.80
CA LEU A 134 2.54 -23.21 -1.71
C LEU A 134 3.28 -23.82 -0.51
N SER A 135 2.58 -24.07 0.60
CA SER A 135 3.16 -24.63 1.81
C SER A 135 3.43 -26.13 1.72
N LEU A 136 2.49 -26.89 1.12
CA LEU A 136 2.56 -28.36 1.11
C LEU A 136 3.44 -28.95 0.02
N HIS A 137 3.66 -28.22 -1.07
CA HIS A 137 4.42 -28.75 -2.22
C HIS A 137 5.85 -28.22 -2.22
N ASN A 138 6.81 -29.08 -1.93
CA ASN A 138 8.22 -28.70 -1.83
C ASN A 138 8.87 -28.37 -3.19
N GLU A 139 8.39 -28.98 -4.29
CA GLU A 139 8.98 -28.85 -5.64
C GLU A 139 7.89 -28.42 -6.65
N LEU A 140 7.30 -27.23 -6.45
CA LEU A 140 6.38 -26.68 -7.44
C LEU A 140 7.14 -26.14 -8.64
N HIS A 141 6.66 -26.49 -9.84
CA HIS A 141 7.11 -25.82 -11.05
C HIS A 141 6.81 -24.33 -10.97
N ILE A 142 7.73 -23.48 -11.43
CA ILE A 142 7.64 -22.01 -11.29
C ILE A 142 6.31 -21.43 -11.77
N VAL A 143 5.73 -21.96 -12.85
CA VAL A 143 4.43 -21.51 -13.39
C VAL A 143 3.30 -21.73 -12.38
N LEU A 144 3.27 -22.89 -11.71
CA LEU A 144 2.27 -23.19 -10.68
C LEU A 144 2.50 -22.35 -9.41
N ALA A 145 3.76 -22.16 -9.03
CA ALA A 145 4.11 -21.29 -7.91
C ALA A 145 3.64 -19.85 -8.16
N LEU A 146 3.87 -19.30 -9.36
CA LEU A 146 3.39 -17.98 -9.76
C LEU A 146 1.85 -17.92 -9.80
N LEU A 147 1.19 -18.96 -10.27
CA LEU A 147 -0.27 -19.04 -10.25
C LEU A 147 -0.82 -18.93 -8.82
N PHE A 148 -0.27 -19.69 -7.88
CA PHE A 148 -0.70 -19.66 -6.48
C PHE A 148 -0.33 -18.33 -5.79
N LEU A 149 0.87 -17.77 -6.04
CA LEU A 149 1.24 -16.45 -5.52
C LEU A 149 0.31 -15.37 -6.06
N THR A 150 -0.03 -15.41 -7.35
CA THR A 150 -0.98 -14.48 -7.97
C THR A 150 -2.39 -14.66 -7.41
N ALA A 151 -2.84 -15.90 -7.18
CA ALA A 151 -4.12 -16.20 -6.54
C ALA A 151 -4.17 -15.68 -5.08
N GLY A 152 -3.08 -15.83 -4.33
CA GLY A 152 -2.95 -15.25 -2.99
C GLY A 152 -3.01 -13.72 -3.01
N SER A 153 -2.32 -13.09 -3.96
CA SER A 153 -2.39 -11.65 -4.18
C SER A 153 -3.80 -11.19 -4.58
N ALA A 154 -4.49 -11.96 -5.43
CA ALA A 154 -5.89 -11.69 -5.79
C ALA A 154 -6.84 -11.77 -4.60
N SER A 155 -6.64 -12.76 -3.72
CA SER A 155 -7.38 -12.88 -2.46
C SER A 155 -7.30 -11.59 -1.63
N VAL A 156 -6.09 -11.07 -1.43
CA VAL A 156 -5.87 -9.84 -0.66
C VAL A 156 -6.49 -8.64 -1.39
N ALA A 157 -6.32 -8.52 -2.70
CA ALA A 157 -6.86 -7.41 -3.49
C ALA A 157 -8.40 -7.38 -3.50
N ILE A 158 -9.06 -8.54 -3.58
CA ILE A 158 -10.53 -8.65 -3.50
C ILE A 158 -11.03 -8.27 -2.11
N ALA A 159 -10.38 -8.77 -1.06
CA ALA A 159 -10.72 -8.43 0.32
C ALA A 159 -10.56 -6.92 0.60
N ASP A 160 -9.50 -6.31 0.08
CA ASP A 160 -9.22 -4.89 0.18
C ASP A 160 -10.32 -4.04 -0.45
N VAL A 161 -10.67 -4.30 -1.71
CA VAL A 161 -11.76 -3.58 -2.39
C VAL A 161 -13.09 -3.75 -1.67
N THR A 162 -13.34 -4.96 -1.15
CA THR A 162 -14.58 -5.26 -0.45
C THR A 162 -14.69 -4.49 0.86
N VAL A 163 -13.61 -4.39 1.64
CA VAL A 163 -13.60 -3.60 2.89
C VAL A 163 -13.62 -2.10 2.60
N ASP A 164 -12.93 -1.62 1.55
CA ASP A 164 -12.99 -0.23 1.10
C ASP A 164 -14.44 0.20 0.82
N ALA A 165 -15.18 -0.65 0.15
CA ALA A 165 -16.60 -0.40 -0.13
C ALA A 165 -17.47 -0.41 1.16
N CYS A 166 -17.16 -1.27 2.13
CA CYS A 166 -17.83 -1.23 3.45
C CYS A 166 -17.50 0.08 4.20
N VAL A 167 -16.24 0.54 4.14
CA VAL A 167 -15.81 1.81 4.74
C VAL A 167 -16.52 2.99 4.08
N ALA A 168 -16.57 3.02 2.75
CA ALA A 168 -17.25 4.08 1.99
C ALA A 168 -18.74 4.13 2.33
N GLN A 169 -19.42 2.99 2.38
CA GLN A 169 -20.84 2.90 2.73
C GLN A 169 -21.12 3.41 4.15
N ASN A 170 -20.31 2.96 5.14
CA ASN A 170 -20.46 3.42 6.52
C ASN A 170 -20.10 4.90 6.69
N SER A 171 -19.13 5.42 5.93
CA SER A 171 -18.81 6.85 5.91
C SER A 171 -19.96 7.71 5.36
N GLY A 172 -20.70 7.20 4.40
CA GLY A 172 -21.92 7.85 3.90
C GLY A 172 -23.06 7.89 4.92
N THR A 173 -23.23 6.82 5.70
CA THR A 173 -24.29 6.75 6.75
C THR A 173 -23.89 7.46 8.05
N HIS A 174 -22.59 7.54 8.36
CA HIS A 174 -22.04 8.18 9.57
C HIS A 174 -20.93 9.17 9.21
N PRO A 175 -21.23 10.33 8.60
CA PRO A 175 -20.22 11.27 8.12
C PRO A 175 -19.29 11.82 9.22
N SER A 176 -19.79 11.94 10.45
CA SER A 176 -19.02 12.38 11.62
C SER A 176 -17.89 11.42 12.02
N LEU A 177 -18.01 10.13 11.68
CA LEU A 177 -17.04 9.09 11.99
C LEU A 177 -16.15 8.70 10.80
N ALA A 178 -16.30 9.36 9.64
CA ALA A 178 -15.55 9.03 8.44
C ALA A 178 -14.02 9.13 8.65
N ALA A 179 -13.56 10.17 9.35
CA ALA A 179 -12.14 10.34 9.68
C ALA A 179 -11.63 9.26 10.64
N ASP A 180 -12.46 8.85 11.62
CA ASP A 180 -12.12 7.79 12.57
C ASP A 180 -12.00 6.43 11.87
N MET A 181 -12.88 6.13 10.90
CA MET A 181 -12.81 4.91 10.10
C MET A 181 -11.53 4.86 9.26
N GLN A 182 -11.15 5.95 8.59
CA GLN A 182 -9.91 6.04 7.84
C GLN A 182 -8.67 5.89 8.75
N SER A 183 -8.72 6.48 9.95
CA SER A 183 -7.68 6.32 10.97
C SER A 183 -7.56 4.87 11.43
N LEU A 184 -8.68 4.18 11.63
CA LEU A 184 -8.69 2.76 11.98
C LEU A 184 -8.01 1.91 10.90
N CYS A 185 -8.32 2.14 9.61
CA CYS A 185 -7.69 1.45 8.49
C CYS A 185 -6.17 1.67 8.47
N ALA A 186 -5.74 2.93 8.54
CA ALA A 186 -4.34 3.31 8.47
C ALA A 186 -3.52 2.80 9.67
N LEU A 187 -4.04 2.94 10.90
CA LEU A 187 -3.39 2.45 12.11
C LEU A 187 -3.29 0.93 12.12
N SER A 188 -4.37 0.23 11.78
CA SER A 188 -4.39 -1.23 11.72
C SER A 188 -3.32 -1.75 10.74
N SER A 189 -3.27 -1.20 9.53
CA SER A 189 -2.30 -1.58 8.51
C SER A 189 -0.86 -1.28 8.94
N SER A 190 -0.60 -0.10 9.52
CA SER A 190 0.75 0.30 9.94
C SER A 190 1.28 -0.55 11.10
N ILE A 191 0.44 -0.80 12.11
CA ILE A 191 0.80 -1.66 13.25
C ILE A 191 1.03 -3.11 12.75
N GLY A 192 0.11 -3.61 11.92
CA GLY A 192 0.25 -4.94 11.33
C GLY A 192 1.55 -5.09 10.53
N SER A 193 1.90 -4.10 9.71
CA SER A 193 3.13 -4.12 8.91
C SER A 193 4.39 -4.07 9.78
N LEU A 194 4.41 -3.23 10.80
CA LEU A 194 5.54 -3.14 11.72
C LEU A 194 5.79 -4.48 12.43
N VAL A 195 4.72 -5.07 12.98
CA VAL A 195 4.80 -6.39 13.65
C VAL A 195 5.19 -7.46 12.64
N GLY A 196 4.54 -7.50 11.48
CA GLY A 196 4.79 -8.49 10.44
C GLY A 196 6.24 -8.49 9.94
N PHE A 197 6.82 -7.34 9.63
CA PHE A 197 8.22 -7.25 9.24
C PHE A 197 9.17 -7.63 10.37
N SER A 198 8.87 -7.22 11.62
CA SER A 198 9.72 -7.55 12.77
C SER A 198 9.89 -9.06 13.00
N ILE A 199 8.84 -9.84 12.69
CA ILE A 199 8.86 -11.30 12.89
C ILE A 199 9.15 -12.09 11.61
N SER A 200 9.06 -11.45 10.42
CA SER A 200 9.13 -12.14 9.12
C SER A 200 10.46 -12.88 8.92
N GLY A 201 11.57 -12.21 9.17
CA GLY A 201 12.89 -12.82 9.03
C GLY A 201 13.13 -13.99 9.99
N ILE A 202 12.59 -13.88 11.23
CA ILE A 202 12.65 -14.95 12.24
C ILE A 202 11.89 -16.18 11.73
N PHE A 203 10.66 -16.01 11.24
CA PHE A 203 9.87 -17.14 10.73
C PHE A 203 10.48 -17.74 9.47
N VAL A 204 10.98 -16.94 8.54
CA VAL A 204 11.71 -17.47 7.36
C VAL A 204 12.95 -18.26 7.78
N HIS A 205 13.64 -17.86 8.87
CA HIS A 205 14.77 -18.61 9.39
C HIS A 205 14.36 -19.94 10.02
N LEU A 206 13.33 -19.91 10.89
CA LEU A 206 12.93 -21.07 11.71
C LEU A 206 12.17 -22.15 10.91
N ILE A 207 11.22 -21.74 10.06
CA ILE A 207 10.30 -22.66 9.37
C ILE A 207 10.43 -22.62 7.84
N GLY A 208 11.36 -21.80 7.33
CA GLY A 208 11.56 -21.63 5.91
C GLY A 208 10.42 -20.81 5.23
N PRO A 209 10.62 -20.39 3.96
CA PRO A 209 9.63 -19.60 3.24
C PRO A 209 8.31 -20.36 3.01
N GLN A 210 8.34 -21.66 2.80
CA GLN A 210 7.14 -22.50 2.64
C GLN A 210 6.31 -22.58 3.93
N GLY A 211 6.99 -22.69 5.10
CA GLY A 211 6.33 -22.63 6.39
C GLY A 211 5.66 -21.29 6.64
N VAL A 212 6.25 -20.19 6.15
CA VAL A 212 5.63 -18.85 6.20
C VAL A 212 4.34 -18.81 5.39
N PHE A 213 4.29 -19.44 4.19
CA PHE A 213 3.03 -19.57 3.44
C PHE A 213 1.98 -20.36 4.23
N GLY A 214 2.38 -21.39 4.98
CA GLY A 214 1.49 -22.10 5.89
C GLY A 214 0.89 -21.18 6.97
N LEU A 215 1.69 -20.29 7.56
CA LEU A 215 1.18 -19.29 8.50
C LEU A 215 0.22 -18.29 7.85
N LEU A 216 0.42 -17.94 6.58
CA LEU A 216 -0.45 -17.01 5.84
C LEU A 216 -1.85 -17.56 5.56
N MET A 217 -2.09 -18.85 5.78
CA MET A 217 -3.46 -19.41 5.79
C MET A 217 -4.30 -18.82 6.92
N ILE A 218 -3.69 -18.41 8.05
CA ILE A 218 -4.41 -17.84 9.20
C ILE A 218 -5.05 -16.51 8.81
N PRO A 219 -4.32 -15.48 8.30
CA PRO A 219 -4.91 -14.26 7.80
C PRO A 219 -6.01 -14.50 6.75
N ALA A 220 -5.77 -15.39 5.79
CA ALA A 220 -6.76 -15.73 4.77
C ALA A 220 -8.02 -16.38 5.35
N GLY A 221 -7.87 -17.29 6.31
CA GLY A 221 -8.99 -17.89 7.05
C GLY A 221 -9.77 -16.88 7.89
N LEU A 222 -9.09 -15.87 8.47
CA LEU A 222 -9.75 -14.78 9.18
C LEU A 222 -10.56 -13.89 8.21
N VAL A 223 -10.10 -13.64 6.99
CA VAL A 223 -10.87 -12.94 5.94
C VAL A 223 -12.15 -13.72 5.60
N LEU A 224 -12.06 -15.07 5.48
CA LEU A 224 -13.22 -15.91 5.29
C LEU A 224 -14.20 -15.76 6.47
N LEU A 225 -13.70 -15.76 7.71
CA LEU A 225 -14.52 -15.57 8.92
C LEU A 225 -15.20 -14.19 8.90
N VAL A 226 -14.53 -13.13 8.46
CA VAL A 226 -15.15 -11.80 8.26
C VAL A 226 -16.36 -11.92 7.34
N GLY A 227 -16.24 -12.61 6.22
CA GLY A 227 -17.34 -12.85 5.29
C GLY A 227 -18.54 -13.57 5.93
N VAL A 228 -18.31 -14.44 6.92
CA VAL A 228 -19.40 -15.10 7.67
C VAL A 228 -20.03 -14.17 8.70
N LEU A 229 -19.25 -13.30 9.35
CA LEU A 229 -19.68 -12.47 10.48
C LEU A 229 -20.26 -11.11 10.05
N VAL A 230 -19.87 -10.57 8.89
CA VAL A 230 -20.39 -9.28 8.39
C VAL A 230 -21.89 -9.37 8.17
N LYS A 231 -22.62 -8.44 8.78
CA LYS A 231 -24.08 -8.31 8.59
C LYS A 231 -24.37 -7.53 7.32
N GLU A 232 -25.05 -8.16 6.39
CA GLU A 232 -25.48 -7.56 5.13
C GLU A 232 -26.92 -8.00 4.81
N PRO A 233 -27.83 -7.08 4.41
CA PRO A 233 -29.16 -7.45 3.94
C PRO A 233 -29.06 -8.17 2.59
N ARG A 234 -30.00 -9.08 2.34
CA ARG A 234 -30.07 -9.77 1.04
C ARG A 234 -30.55 -8.82 -0.04
N THR A 235 -29.92 -8.89 -1.18
CA THR A 235 -30.25 -8.17 -2.41
C THR A 235 -31.62 -8.58 -2.95
N SER A 236 -32.44 -7.62 -3.38
CA SER A 236 -33.77 -7.88 -3.95
C SER A 236 -33.66 -8.49 -5.36
N PHE A 237 -34.69 -9.26 -5.76
CA PHE A 237 -34.74 -9.84 -7.11
C PHE A 237 -34.80 -8.82 -8.24
N VAL A 238 -35.26 -7.60 -7.94
CA VAL A 238 -35.32 -6.47 -8.91
C VAL A 238 -33.93 -5.99 -9.28
N GLU A 239 -32.99 -5.95 -8.32
CA GLU A 239 -31.61 -5.53 -8.58
C GLU A 239 -30.88 -6.49 -9.50
N TYR A 240 -31.13 -7.81 -9.42
CA TYR A 240 -30.57 -8.79 -10.34
C TYR A 240 -30.91 -8.52 -11.81
N LYS A 241 -32.10 -7.99 -12.12
CA LYS A 241 -32.52 -7.67 -13.49
C LYS A 241 -31.81 -6.45 -14.05
N GLN A 242 -31.27 -5.58 -13.22
CA GLN A 242 -30.64 -4.30 -13.62
C GLN A 242 -29.09 -4.39 -13.67
N ILE A 243 -28.49 -5.52 -13.28
CA ILE A 243 -27.02 -5.68 -13.20
C ILE A 243 -26.35 -5.24 -14.50
N ASN A 244 -26.80 -5.75 -15.65
CA ASN A 244 -26.16 -5.48 -16.93
C ASN A 244 -26.23 -3.99 -17.31
N GLN A 245 -27.35 -3.33 -17.01
CA GLN A 245 -27.54 -1.91 -17.29
C GLN A 245 -26.71 -1.04 -16.36
N ASN A 246 -26.62 -1.38 -15.09
CA ASN A 246 -25.81 -0.68 -14.11
C ASN A 246 -24.31 -0.80 -14.44
N PHE A 247 -23.86 -1.99 -14.83
CA PHE A 247 -22.47 -2.23 -15.28
C PHE A 247 -22.12 -1.37 -16.50
N VAL A 248 -22.97 -1.37 -17.52
CA VAL A 248 -22.75 -0.58 -18.75
C VAL A 248 -22.76 0.91 -18.46
N ASN A 249 -23.68 1.37 -17.60
CA ASN A 249 -23.78 2.79 -17.24
C ASN A 249 -22.56 3.27 -16.44
N ALA A 250 -22.11 2.50 -15.45
CA ALA A 250 -20.89 2.79 -14.66
C ALA A 250 -19.67 2.82 -15.58
N SER A 251 -19.49 1.82 -16.45
CA SER A 251 -18.38 1.78 -17.40
C SER A 251 -18.37 2.97 -18.36
N LYS A 252 -19.55 3.38 -18.88
CA LYS A 252 -19.67 4.57 -19.72
C LYS A 252 -19.34 5.85 -18.97
N ALA A 253 -19.78 5.98 -17.71
CA ALA A 253 -19.49 7.14 -16.89
C ALA A 253 -17.98 7.27 -16.62
N VAL A 254 -17.32 6.18 -16.23
CA VAL A 254 -15.87 6.13 -16.05
C VAL A 254 -15.13 6.53 -17.33
N TRP A 255 -15.52 5.94 -18.48
CA TRP A 255 -14.89 6.24 -19.77
C TRP A 255 -15.07 7.70 -20.21
N LYS A 256 -16.25 8.28 -19.95
CA LYS A 256 -16.52 9.69 -20.24
C LYS A 256 -15.65 10.60 -19.37
N THR A 257 -15.53 10.29 -18.10
CA THR A 257 -14.71 11.07 -17.15
C THR A 257 -13.22 11.01 -17.50
N LEU A 258 -12.70 9.84 -17.86
CA LEU A 258 -11.30 9.67 -18.28
C LEU A 258 -10.91 10.50 -19.51
N LYS A 259 -11.87 10.87 -20.37
CA LYS A 259 -11.58 11.71 -21.55
C LYS A 259 -11.40 13.19 -21.22
N LEU A 260 -11.77 13.64 -20.02
CA LEU A 260 -11.60 15.03 -19.63
C LEU A 260 -10.11 15.36 -19.44
N PRO A 261 -9.62 16.50 -19.99
CA PRO A 261 -8.21 16.90 -19.86
C PRO A 261 -7.75 17.00 -18.40
N ASP A 262 -8.61 17.48 -17.52
CA ASP A 262 -8.34 17.64 -16.09
C ASP A 262 -8.23 16.30 -15.35
N VAL A 263 -8.56 15.18 -16.00
CA VAL A 263 -8.49 13.83 -15.47
C VAL A 263 -7.37 13.03 -16.13
N TRP A 264 -7.33 12.93 -17.48
CA TRP A 264 -6.33 12.09 -18.12
C TRP A 264 -4.88 12.59 -17.96
N ARG A 265 -4.67 13.93 -17.85
CA ARG A 265 -3.33 14.49 -17.62
C ARG A 265 -2.73 14.06 -16.28
N PRO A 266 -3.42 14.22 -15.13
CA PRO A 266 -2.96 13.65 -13.86
C PRO A 266 -2.77 12.13 -13.92
N CYS A 267 -3.67 11.37 -14.56
CA CYS A 267 -3.53 9.93 -14.74
C CYS A 267 -2.26 9.56 -15.50
N LEU A 268 -1.94 10.27 -16.58
CA LEU A 268 -0.71 10.08 -17.33
C LEU A 268 0.52 10.40 -16.47
N TYR A 269 0.49 11.49 -15.71
CA TYR A 269 1.56 11.84 -14.78
C TYR A 269 1.77 10.74 -13.72
N MET A 270 0.71 10.24 -13.11
CA MET A 270 0.75 9.16 -12.11
C MET A 270 1.44 7.93 -12.71
N TYR A 271 0.95 7.45 -13.86
CA TYR A 271 1.53 6.30 -14.54
C TYR A 271 3.02 6.51 -14.89
N VAL A 272 3.37 7.62 -15.54
CA VAL A 272 4.74 7.91 -16.01
C VAL A 272 5.69 8.10 -14.81
N SER A 273 5.25 8.79 -13.75
CA SER A 273 6.04 9.03 -12.54
C SER A 273 6.48 7.73 -11.86
N PHE A 274 5.62 6.71 -11.83
CA PHE A 274 5.96 5.40 -11.27
C PHE A 274 6.71 4.52 -12.28
N SER A 275 6.27 4.44 -13.54
CA SER A 275 6.89 3.57 -14.55
C SER A 275 8.36 3.90 -14.81
N LEU A 276 8.72 5.19 -14.78
CA LEU A 276 10.10 5.64 -14.95
C LEU A 276 10.94 5.55 -13.66
N SER A 277 10.36 5.16 -12.53
CA SER A 277 11.10 4.99 -11.27
C SER A 277 11.95 3.72 -11.21
N LEU A 278 12.11 2.98 -12.28
CA LEU A 278 12.88 1.73 -12.45
C LEU A 278 13.12 0.98 -11.13
N ASN A 279 12.42 -0.10 -10.91
CA ASN A 279 12.52 -0.88 -9.68
C ASN A 279 13.49 -2.06 -9.86
N ILE A 280 14.56 -2.10 -9.06
CA ILE A 280 15.55 -3.20 -9.03
C ILE A 280 15.66 -3.82 -7.64
N SER A 281 14.58 -3.73 -6.83
CA SER A 281 14.60 -4.16 -5.43
C SER A 281 15.00 -5.63 -5.25
N GLU A 282 14.57 -6.52 -6.16
CA GLU A 282 14.95 -7.93 -6.12
C GLU A 282 16.47 -8.11 -6.34
N GLY A 283 17.04 -7.35 -7.30
CA GLY A 283 18.49 -7.35 -7.51
C GLY A 283 19.25 -6.90 -6.27
N MET A 284 18.79 -5.85 -5.59
CA MET A 284 19.37 -5.36 -4.35
C MET A 284 19.22 -6.37 -3.21
N PHE A 285 18.08 -7.03 -3.09
CA PHE A 285 17.86 -8.08 -2.09
C PHE A 285 18.82 -9.27 -2.29
N TYR A 286 18.95 -9.76 -3.54
CA TYR A 286 19.87 -10.85 -3.86
C TYR A 286 21.33 -10.47 -3.53
N TRP A 287 21.73 -9.23 -3.90
CA TRP A 287 23.08 -8.74 -3.56
C TRP A 287 23.27 -8.60 -2.05
N ALA A 288 22.33 -8.03 -1.33
CA ALA A 288 22.43 -7.80 0.13
C ALA A 288 22.53 -9.10 0.92
N THR A 289 21.95 -10.18 0.41
CA THR A 289 21.94 -11.51 1.02
C THR A 289 23.00 -12.47 0.43
N ASP A 290 23.84 -12.01 -0.52
CA ASP A 290 24.91 -12.81 -1.10
C ASP A 290 26.17 -12.78 -0.21
N SER A 291 26.78 -13.95 0.02
CA SER A 291 27.95 -14.10 0.91
C SER A 291 29.26 -13.68 0.26
N LYS A 292 29.32 -13.58 -1.07
CA LYS A 292 30.56 -13.29 -1.81
C LYS A 292 30.63 -11.84 -2.28
N ALA A 293 29.54 -11.30 -2.77
CA ALA A 293 29.48 -9.98 -3.37
C ALA A 293 28.89 -8.89 -2.48
N GLY A 294 28.01 -9.28 -1.57
CA GLY A 294 27.24 -8.40 -0.70
C GLY A 294 27.66 -8.40 0.76
N PRO A 295 26.91 -7.71 1.62
CA PRO A 295 27.12 -7.67 3.05
C PRO A 295 26.71 -8.97 3.79
N SER A 296 26.09 -9.92 3.08
CA SER A 296 25.62 -11.20 3.64
C SER A 296 24.66 -11.04 4.83
N PHE A 297 23.65 -10.21 4.68
CA PHE A 297 22.67 -9.97 5.73
C PHE A 297 21.87 -11.24 6.05
N SER A 298 21.67 -11.50 7.35
CA SER A 298 20.85 -12.61 7.82
C SER A 298 19.37 -12.37 7.53
N LYS A 299 18.57 -13.45 7.56
CA LYS A 299 17.12 -13.38 7.31
C LYS A 299 16.43 -12.46 8.32
N GLU A 300 16.81 -12.55 9.58
CA GLU A 300 16.29 -11.70 10.66
C GLU A 300 16.61 -10.23 10.43
N LEU A 301 17.85 -9.95 10.02
CA LEU A 301 18.28 -8.57 9.78
C LEU A 301 17.50 -7.92 8.63
N ILE A 302 17.21 -8.65 7.55
CA ILE A 302 16.35 -8.18 6.46
C ILE A 302 14.96 -7.79 7.00
N GLY A 303 14.36 -8.65 7.85
CA GLY A 303 13.09 -8.34 8.49
C GLY A 303 13.15 -7.06 9.33
N TYR A 304 14.19 -6.89 10.14
CA TYR A 304 14.37 -5.69 10.98
C TYR A 304 14.61 -4.43 10.15
N ILE A 305 15.38 -4.49 9.06
CA ILE A 305 15.58 -3.37 8.15
C ILE A 305 14.24 -2.91 7.57
N MET A 306 13.40 -3.84 7.12
CA MET A 306 12.07 -3.53 6.59
C MET A 306 11.12 -2.98 7.68
N ALA A 307 11.21 -3.50 8.91
CA ALA A 307 10.43 -3.01 10.04
C ALA A 307 10.79 -1.54 10.38
N ILE A 308 12.07 -1.22 10.43
CA ILE A 308 12.52 0.16 10.68
C ILE A 308 12.16 1.05 9.48
N GLY A 309 12.26 0.54 8.25
CA GLY A 309 11.77 1.24 7.06
C GLY A 309 10.27 1.61 7.17
N SER A 310 9.42 0.74 7.72
CA SER A 310 8.01 1.06 7.91
C SER A 310 7.75 2.18 8.93
N ILE A 311 8.65 2.36 9.91
CA ILE A 311 8.63 3.56 10.78
C ILE A 311 8.92 4.81 9.95
N GLY A 312 9.90 4.77 9.03
CA GLY A 312 10.17 5.87 8.09
C GLY A 312 8.94 6.24 7.26
N SER A 313 8.20 5.24 6.77
CA SER A 313 6.94 5.45 6.06
C SER A 313 5.88 6.16 6.93
N LEU A 314 5.74 5.77 8.20
CA LEU A 314 4.85 6.42 9.15
C LEU A 314 5.25 7.89 9.40
N LEU A 315 6.54 8.15 9.61
CA LEU A 315 7.06 9.51 9.77
C LEU A 315 6.81 10.36 8.52
N GLY A 316 6.93 9.79 7.31
CA GLY A 316 6.60 10.46 6.05
C GLY A 316 5.12 10.86 5.97
N ALA A 317 4.21 9.99 6.41
CA ALA A 317 2.79 10.29 6.47
C ALA A 317 2.47 11.41 7.48
N LEU A 318 3.08 11.38 8.67
CA LEU A 318 2.94 12.42 9.69
C LEU A 318 3.50 13.76 9.20
N LEU A 319 4.68 13.77 8.59
CA LEU A 319 5.29 14.97 8.02
C LEU A 319 4.39 15.60 6.94
N TYR A 320 3.81 14.76 6.07
CA TYR A 320 2.83 15.23 5.09
C TYR A 320 1.61 15.86 5.78
N GLN A 321 1.00 15.14 6.73
CA GLN A 321 -0.24 15.56 7.38
C GLN A 321 -0.10 16.86 8.18
N TYR A 322 1.01 17.02 8.90
CA TYR A 322 1.19 18.18 9.80
C TYR A 322 1.97 19.34 9.19
N GLY A 323 2.79 19.06 8.15
CA GLY A 323 3.68 20.09 7.60
C GLY A 323 3.47 20.43 6.12
N LEU A 324 3.00 19.49 5.32
CA LEU A 324 3.06 19.63 3.85
C LEU A 324 1.71 19.61 3.14
N LYS A 325 0.61 19.26 3.80
CA LYS A 325 -0.72 19.09 3.18
C LYS A 325 -1.26 20.36 2.51
N ASP A 326 -0.86 21.54 2.99
CA ASP A 326 -1.34 22.84 2.52
C ASP A 326 -0.46 23.43 1.40
N TYR A 327 0.67 22.77 1.07
CA TYR A 327 1.53 23.18 -0.03
C TYR A 327 0.92 22.85 -1.41
N PRO A 328 1.24 23.64 -2.46
CA PRO A 328 0.78 23.36 -3.81
C PRO A 328 1.21 21.96 -4.27
N PHE A 329 0.27 21.18 -4.83
CA PHE A 329 0.54 19.80 -5.29
C PHE A 329 1.71 19.72 -6.26
N ARG A 330 1.83 20.69 -7.18
CA ARG A 330 2.89 20.73 -8.20
C ARG A 330 4.27 20.79 -7.58
N ASP A 331 4.48 21.69 -6.63
CA ASP A 331 5.77 21.87 -5.96
C ASP A 331 6.11 20.65 -5.10
N LEU A 332 5.11 20.11 -4.40
CA LEU A 332 5.29 18.94 -3.56
C LEU A 332 5.67 17.70 -4.37
N LEU A 333 5.01 17.46 -5.50
CA LEU A 333 5.34 16.36 -6.42
C LEU A 333 6.72 16.54 -7.05
N PHE A 334 7.09 17.76 -7.41
CA PHE A 334 8.40 18.08 -7.95
C PHE A 334 9.53 17.79 -6.95
N TRP A 335 9.42 18.33 -5.72
CA TRP A 335 10.42 18.11 -4.69
C TRP A 335 10.49 16.65 -4.23
N SER A 336 9.35 15.97 -4.09
CA SER A 336 9.35 14.55 -3.76
C SER A 336 10.00 13.68 -4.82
N GLN A 337 9.91 14.05 -6.11
CA GLN A 337 10.60 13.37 -7.19
C GLN A 337 12.11 13.58 -7.15
N ILE A 338 12.58 14.81 -6.85
CA ILE A 338 14.01 15.11 -6.63
C ILE A 338 14.55 14.29 -5.46
N LEU A 339 13.86 14.33 -4.32
CA LEU A 339 14.25 13.58 -3.13
C LEU A 339 14.29 12.06 -3.40
N SER A 340 13.33 11.53 -4.16
CA SER A 340 13.35 10.11 -4.56
C SER A 340 14.57 9.77 -5.43
N CYS A 341 14.99 10.68 -6.28
CA CYS A 341 16.21 10.50 -7.09
C CYS A 341 17.48 10.50 -6.21
N LEU A 342 17.55 11.42 -5.24
CA LEU A 342 18.65 11.49 -4.29
C LEU A 342 18.70 10.26 -3.37
N ALA A 343 17.56 9.80 -2.87
CA ALA A 343 17.46 8.57 -2.09
C ALA A 343 17.99 7.36 -2.87
N GLY A 344 17.63 7.22 -4.15
CA GLY A 344 18.18 6.15 -4.97
C GLY A 344 19.71 6.25 -5.23
N MET A 345 20.36 7.38 -4.92
CA MET A 345 21.82 7.47 -4.92
C MET A 345 22.45 6.84 -3.67
N LEU A 346 21.71 6.71 -2.57
CA LEU A 346 22.21 6.03 -1.37
C LEU A 346 22.46 4.54 -1.65
N ASP A 347 21.62 3.89 -2.44
CA ASP A 347 21.86 2.52 -2.93
C ASP A 347 23.23 2.39 -3.60
N LEU A 348 23.66 3.41 -4.40
CA LEU A 348 24.96 3.41 -5.02
C LEU A 348 26.09 3.50 -4.00
N VAL A 349 25.96 4.37 -2.99
CA VAL A 349 26.97 4.53 -1.93
C VAL A 349 27.17 3.19 -1.22
N LEU A 350 26.08 2.48 -0.95
CA LEU A 350 26.11 1.15 -0.32
C LEU A 350 26.80 0.11 -1.23
N VAL A 351 26.35 -0.04 -2.47
CA VAL A 351 26.91 -1.04 -3.40
C VAL A 351 28.38 -0.76 -3.72
N ARG A 352 28.79 0.51 -3.78
CA ARG A 352 30.20 0.93 -3.95
C ARG A 352 31.02 0.81 -2.68
N ARG A 353 30.42 0.43 -1.56
CA ARG A 353 31.06 0.34 -0.26
C ARG A 353 31.72 1.66 0.18
N TRP A 354 31.19 2.81 -0.28
CA TRP A 354 31.68 4.12 0.15
C TRP A 354 31.30 4.41 1.59
N ASN A 355 30.18 3.87 2.10
CA ASN A 355 29.80 3.93 3.50
C ASN A 355 30.94 3.45 4.42
N LEU A 356 31.63 2.35 4.07
CA LEU A 356 32.76 1.82 4.85
C LEU A 356 33.96 2.76 4.82
N LYS A 357 34.21 3.47 3.70
CA LYS A 357 35.27 4.48 3.61
C LYS A 357 35.00 5.68 4.51
N PHE A 358 33.74 5.99 4.79
CA PHE A 358 33.32 7.04 5.73
C PHE A 358 33.21 6.52 7.18
N GLY A 359 33.59 5.27 7.45
CA GLY A 359 33.52 4.65 8.78
C GLY A 359 32.11 4.23 9.21
N LEU A 360 31.13 4.20 8.29
CA LEU A 360 29.74 3.79 8.58
C LEU A 360 29.56 2.29 8.29
N PRO A 361 29.23 1.45 9.30
CA PRO A 361 28.92 0.05 9.07
C PRO A 361 27.74 -0.15 8.13
N ASP A 362 27.74 -1.24 7.33
CA ASP A 362 26.67 -1.56 6.37
C ASP A 362 25.29 -1.57 7.00
N ILE A 363 25.16 -2.18 8.17
CA ILE A 363 23.88 -2.29 8.90
C ILE A 363 23.30 -0.91 9.21
N LEU A 364 24.13 -0.02 9.78
CA LEU A 364 23.68 1.33 10.13
C LEU A 364 23.29 2.12 8.88
N PHE A 365 24.09 2.02 7.81
CA PHE A 365 23.82 2.70 6.57
C PHE A 365 22.52 2.22 5.93
N VAL A 366 22.29 0.91 5.83
CA VAL A 366 21.07 0.32 5.22
C VAL A 366 19.81 0.65 6.01
N VAL A 367 19.90 0.68 7.34
CA VAL A 367 18.78 1.09 8.20
C VAL A 367 18.40 2.56 7.95
N ILE A 368 19.37 3.45 7.83
CA ILE A 368 19.14 4.86 7.52
C ILE A 368 18.55 4.98 6.11
N ASP A 369 19.16 4.32 5.13
CA ASP A 369 18.71 4.34 3.73
C ASP A 369 17.27 3.82 3.59
N ALA A 370 16.95 2.68 4.17
CA ALA A 370 15.60 2.12 4.18
C ALA A 370 14.58 3.10 4.79
N SER A 371 14.92 3.73 5.92
CA SER A 371 14.04 4.69 6.59
C SER A 371 13.79 5.93 5.75
N VAL A 372 14.85 6.51 5.19
CA VAL A 372 14.80 7.71 4.35
C VAL A 372 14.05 7.42 3.04
N SER A 373 14.34 6.31 2.38
CA SER A 373 13.69 5.90 1.14
C SER A 373 12.19 5.66 1.32
N GLN A 374 11.77 5.01 2.42
CA GLN A 374 10.36 4.79 2.73
C GLN A 374 9.65 6.10 3.12
N LEU A 375 10.30 6.99 3.87
CA LEU A 375 9.77 8.31 4.19
C LEU A 375 9.51 9.12 2.91
N ILE A 376 10.49 9.20 2.02
CA ILE A 376 10.38 9.94 0.75
C ILE A 376 9.33 9.30 -0.17
N GLY A 377 9.31 7.96 -0.24
CA GLY A 377 8.30 7.22 -0.99
C GLY A 377 6.88 7.57 -0.52
N ARG A 378 6.69 7.70 0.79
CA ARG A 378 5.41 8.10 1.37
C ARG A 378 5.06 9.55 1.05
N LEU A 379 6.02 10.47 1.12
CA LEU A 379 5.84 11.88 0.73
C LEU A 379 5.47 12.03 -0.75
N LYS A 380 5.98 11.18 -1.63
CA LYS A 380 5.61 11.13 -3.05
C LYS A 380 4.19 10.60 -3.25
N TRP A 381 3.81 9.56 -2.52
CA TRP A 381 2.54 8.87 -2.71
C TRP A 381 1.34 9.61 -2.11
N MET A 382 1.49 10.24 -0.93
CA MET A 382 0.39 10.93 -0.24
C MET A 382 -0.28 12.04 -1.08
N PRO A 383 0.46 12.95 -1.76
CA PRO A 383 -0.15 13.96 -2.62
C PRO A 383 -0.95 13.35 -3.78
N LEU A 384 -0.45 12.25 -4.37
CA LEU A 384 -1.16 11.55 -5.46
C LEU A 384 -2.47 10.94 -4.98
N LEU A 385 -2.48 10.36 -3.78
CA LEU A 385 -3.69 9.85 -3.14
C LEU A 385 -4.74 10.94 -2.92
N VAL A 386 -4.33 12.10 -2.40
CA VAL A 386 -5.22 13.24 -2.17
C VAL A 386 -5.70 13.83 -3.50
N LEU A 387 -4.82 13.93 -4.49
CA LEU A 387 -5.18 14.39 -5.84
C LEU A 387 -6.22 13.44 -6.46
N SER A 388 -6.02 12.13 -6.34
CA SER A 388 -6.95 11.11 -6.81
C SER A 388 -8.34 11.28 -6.19
N ALA A 389 -8.40 11.50 -4.88
CA ALA A 389 -9.67 11.74 -4.18
C ALA A 389 -10.38 13.02 -4.65
N LYS A 390 -9.61 14.08 -4.99
CA LYS A 390 -10.17 15.35 -5.48
C LYS A 390 -10.70 15.28 -6.92
N ILE A 391 -10.14 14.42 -7.76
CA ILE A 391 -10.52 14.25 -9.16
C ILE A 391 -11.77 13.36 -9.30
N CYS A 392 -12.11 12.56 -8.29
CA CYS A 392 -13.23 11.64 -8.33
C CYS A 392 -14.57 12.40 -8.52
N PRO A 393 -15.35 12.08 -9.58
CA PRO A 393 -16.65 12.70 -9.81
C PRO A 393 -17.71 12.15 -8.86
N PRO A 394 -18.71 12.94 -8.47
CA PRO A 394 -19.79 12.50 -7.60
C PRO A 394 -20.60 11.36 -8.24
N GLY A 395 -20.95 10.36 -7.43
CA GLY A 395 -21.76 9.20 -7.83
C GLY A 395 -21.01 7.98 -8.35
N ILE A 396 -19.70 8.09 -8.62
CA ILE A 396 -18.83 6.98 -9.02
C ILE A 396 -17.48 6.98 -8.28
N GLU A 397 -17.45 7.63 -7.10
CA GLU A 397 -16.20 7.92 -6.36
C GLU A 397 -15.39 6.67 -6.10
N GLY A 398 -16.04 5.60 -5.60
CA GLY A 398 -15.34 4.35 -5.23
C GLY A 398 -14.70 3.65 -6.42
N THR A 399 -15.47 3.46 -7.50
CA THR A 399 -14.98 2.82 -8.74
C THR A 399 -13.89 3.66 -9.41
N PHE A 400 -14.06 4.99 -9.43
CA PHE A 400 -13.11 5.89 -10.06
C PHE A 400 -11.80 6.00 -9.24
N PHE A 401 -11.89 6.08 -7.92
CA PHE A 401 -10.73 6.04 -7.05
C PHE A 401 -9.94 4.72 -7.19
N ALA A 402 -10.63 3.58 -7.25
CA ALA A 402 -10.00 2.29 -7.51
C ALA A 402 -9.27 2.26 -8.87
N LEU A 403 -9.84 2.93 -9.89
CA LEU A 403 -9.20 3.07 -11.20
C LEU A 403 -7.91 3.90 -11.13
N LEU A 404 -7.92 5.02 -10.41
CA LEU A 404 -6.72 5.85 -10.24
C LEU A 404 -5.61 5.09 -9.51
N MET A 405 -5.94 4.37 -8.44
CA MET A 405 -4.99 3.48 -7.75
C MET A 405 -4.47 2.36 -8.66
N SER A 406 -5.30 1.86 -9.57
CA SER A 406 -4.91 0.87 -10.57
C SER A 406 -3.88 1.43 -11.56
N ILE A 407 -3.99 2.70 -11.94
CA ILE A 407 -3.01 3.38 -12.81
C ILE A 407 -1.65 3.47 -12.14
N ASP A 408 -1.60 3.78 -10.84
CA ASP A 408 -0.36 3.77 -10.05
C ASP A 408 0.26 2.36 -10.01
N ASN A 409 -0.55 1.34 -9.74
CA ASN A 409 -0.10 -0.05 -9.74
C ASN A 409 0.40 -0.50 -11.11
N ALA A 410 -0.22 -0.06 -12.21
CA ALA A 410 0.26 -0.32 -13.58
C ALA A 410 1.62 0.36 -13.83
N GLY A 411 1.83 1.57 -13.33
CA GLY A 411 3.12 2.25 -13.34
C GLY A 411 4.20 1.47 -12.58
N LEU A 412 3.90 1.00 -11.37
CA LEU A 412 4.79 0.16 -10.56
C LEU A 412 5.11 -1.18 -11.22
N LEU A 413 4.14 -1.83 -11.86
CA LEU A 413 4.36 -3.05 -12.65
C LEU A 413 5.35 -2.79 -13.80
N THR A 414 5.11 -1.72 -14.56
CA THR A 414 5.99 -1.33 -15.66
C THR A 414 7.41 -1.04 -15.14
N ALA A 415 7.54 -0.35 -14.02
CA ALA A 415 8.83 -0.10 -13.36
C ALA A 415 9.55 -1.40 -12.96
N SER A 416 8.79 -2.39 -12.47
CA SER A 416 9.32 -3.71 -12.10
C SER A 416 9.82 -4.48 -13.32
N TRP A 417 9.07 -4.49 -14.42
CA TRP A 417 9.47 -5.17 -15.66
C TRP A 417 10.65 -4.48 -16.34
N LEU A 418 10.64 -3.15 -16.38
CA LEU A 418 11.80 -2.39 -16.91
C LEU A 418 13.05 -2.60 -16.05
N GLY A 419 12.89 -2.70 -14.73
CA GLY A 419 13.98 -3.06 -13.82
C GLY A 419 14.50 -4.48 -14.06
N GLY A 420 13.62 -5.47 -14.25
CA GLY A 420 13.98 -6.84 -14.60
C GLY A 420 14.70 -6.92 -15.94
N LEU A 421 14.22 -6.21 -16.96
CA LEU A 421 14.90 -6.10 -18.26
C LEU A 421 16.30 -5.50 -18.10
N LEU A 422 16.45 -4.46 -17.30
CA LEU A 422 17.75 -3.82 -17.03
C LEU A 422 18.71 -4.81 -16.34
N LEU A 423 18.23 -5.53 -15.31
CA LEU A 423 19.02 -6.58 -14.64
C LEU A 423 19.45 -7.67 -15.62
N HIS A 424 18.58 -8.06 -16.56
CA HIS A 424 18.85 -9.08 -17.57
C HIS A 424 19.88 -8.59 -18.62
N VAL A 425 19.63 -7.44 -19.26
CA VAL A 425 20.47 -6.90 -20.33
C VAL A 425 21.91 -6.65 -19.86
N PHE A 426 22.07 -6.19 -18.63
CA PHE A 426 23.41 -5.98 -18.05
C PHE A 426 23.97 -7.23 -17.36
N ASN A 427 23.26 -8.36 -17.43
CA ASN A 427 23.63 -9.61 -16.76
C ASN A 427 24.06 -9.37 -15.30
N LEU A 428 23.25 -8.56 -14.58
CA LEU A 428 23.53 -8.12 -13.22
C LEU A 428 23.31 -9.28 -12.26
N THR A 429 24.30 -10.18 -12.22
CA THR A 429 24.45 -11.12 -11.10
C THR A 429 24.90 -10.34 -9.85
N PRO A 430 24.73 -10.87 -8.66
CA PRO A 430 25.18 -10.21 -7.42
C PRO A 430 26.63 -9.69 -7.49
N THR A 431 27.51 -10.40 -8.20
CA THR A 431 28.93 -10.05 -8.37
C THR A 431 29.16 -8.88 -9.34
N LEU A 432 28.29 -8.69 -10.35
CA LEU A 432 28.45 -7.65 -11.38
C LEU A 432 27.66 -6.37 -11.07
N LEU A 433 26.71 -6.42 -10.18
CA LEU A 433 25.91 -5.25 -9.77
C LEU A 433 26.84 -4.08 -9.35
N TYR A 434 27.92 -4.40 -8.67
CA TYR A 434 28.92 -3.43 -8.21
C TYR A 434 29.54 -2.62 -9.35
N SER A 435 29.83 -3.24 -10.50
CA SER A 435 30.55 -2.57 -11.58
C SER A 435 29.66 -1.72 -12.49
N GLN A 436 28.39 -2.06 -12.61
CA GLN A 436 27.51 -1.51 -13.65
C GLN A 436 26.46 -0.50 -13.14
N MET A 437 26.35 -0.31 -11.85
CA MET A 437 25.39 0.65 -11.27
C MET A 437 25.58 2.11 -11.72
N ARG A 438 26.76 2.47 -12.28
CA ARG A 438 26.96 3.79 -12.90
C ARG A 438 26.00 4.08 -14.06
N PHE A 439 25.62 3.05 -14.82
CA PHE A 439 24.68 3.21 -15.93
C PHE A 439 23.26 3.47 -15.44
N TRP A 440 22.83 2.74 -14.40
CA TRP A 440 21.52 2.90 -13.81
C TRP A 440 21.26 4.33 -13.29
N ILE A 441 22.28 4.95 -12.68
CA ILE A 441 22.18 6.33 -12.20
C ILE A 441 22.08 7.30 -13.36
N ARG A 442 22.88 7.11 -14.42
CA ARG A 442 22.77 7.93 -15.63
C ARG A 442 21.36 7.85 -16.22
N THR A 443 20.78 6.65 -16.24
CA THR A 443 19.42 6.44 -16.75
C THR A 443 18.39 7.14 -15.87
N ARG A 444 18.47 7.03 -14.54
CA ARG A 444 17.58 7.78 -13.63
C ARG A 444 17.70 9.29 -13.80
N ILE A 445 18.91 9.82 -13.90
CA ILE A 445 19.15 11.26 -14.12
C ILE A 445 18.61 11.70 -15.47
N GLN A 446 18.78 10.90 -16.53
CA GLN A 446 18.26 11.22 -17.86
C GLN A 446 16.74 11.20 -17.91
N VAL A 447 16.10 10.21 -17.26
CA VAL A 447 14.65 10.12 -17.10
C VAL A 447 14.13 11.34 -16.34
N PHE A 448 14.83 11.75 -15.29
CA PHE A 448 14.48 12.95 -14.52
C PHE A 448 14.54 14.22 -15.37
N LYS A 449 15.62 14.39 -16.18
CA LYS A 449 15.72 15.51 -17.11
C LYS A 449 14.59 15.54 -18.14
N ASN A 450 14.21 14.37 -18.66
CA ASN A 450 13.12 14.27 -19.63
C ASN A 450 11.75 14.60 -19.00
N LEU A 451 11.50 14.17 -17.75
CA LEU A 451 10.29 14.54 -16.99
C LEU A 451 10.21 16.05 -16.71
N MET A 452 11.35 16.67 -16.39
CA MET A 452 11.41 18.14 -16.23
C MET A 452 11.06 18.89 -17.51
N MET A 453 11.44 18.36 -18.70
CA MET A 453 11.19 19.00 -19.99
C MET A 453 9.74 18.86 -20.48
N LEU A 454 8.97 17.89 -19.92
CA LEU A 454 7.59 17.67 -20.33
C LEU A 454 6.59 18.72 -19.80
N ASN A 455 7.03 19.71 -19.02
CA ASN A 455 6.19 20.84 -18.52
C ASN A 455 4.78 20.40 -18.05
N LEU A 456 4.67 19.20 -17.44
CA LEU A 456 3.43 18.62 -16.90
C LEU A 456 3.12 19.17 -15.52
#